data_7a308cec0b2218f9d9b435c54e4db693
#
_entry.id   7a308cec0b2218f9d9b435c54e4db693
#
_cell.length_a   1.000
_cell.length_b   1.000
_cell.length_c   1.000
_cell.angle_alpha   90.00
_cell.angle_beta   90.00
_cell.angle_gamma   90.00
#
_symmetry.space_group_name_H-M   'P 1'
#
loop_
_entity.id
_entity.type
_entity.pdbx_description
1 polymer ?
#
loop_
_entity_poly.entity_id
_entity_poly.type
_entity_poly.pdbx_seq_one_letter_code
_entity_poly.pdbx_strand_id
1 'polypeptide(L)'
;MIVRKSPREIEIMKAAGKIVANSLRLAKEIASKDVTTDYINTEVEKFIVRQGGIPIFKGYRGFPKSICTSINEEVVHGIPGQRKLRNGDILSIDVGVGYRKYVADAALTIPIGEITAEAQRLIDACEKSLWLAIKAIKSNEMLSIISRTIQEYVEDN
;
A
#
# COMPACT_ATOMS: atom_id res chain seq x y z
N MET A 1 13.83 -11.44 21.81
CA MET A 1 14.25 -12.60 20.98
C MET A 1 13.70 -12.40 19.58
N ILE A 2 14.53 -12.55 18.55
CA ILE A 2 14.09 -12.47 17.14
C ILE A 2 13.42 -13.81 16.79
N VAL A 3 12.14 -13.76 16.40
CA VAL A 3 11.38 -14.95 15.99
C VAL A 3 11.55 -15.16 14.48
N ARG A 4 12.27 -16.21 14.12
CA ARG A 4 12.44 -16.62 12.71
C ARG A 4 11.24 -17.41 12.25
N LYS A 5 10.71 -17.08 11.06
CA LYS A 5 9.58 -17.79 10.47
C LYS A 5 10.04 -19.11 9.83
N SER A 6 9.26 -20.16 10.01
CA SER A 6 9.45 -21.44 9.33
C SER A 6 9.05 -21.33 7.84
N PRO A 7 9.49 -22.25 6.97
CA PRO A 7 9.08 -22.27 5.57
C PRO A 7 7.56 -22.29 5.38
N ARG A 8 6.83 -23.04 6.20
CA ARG A 8 5.36 -23.10 6.17
C ARG A 8 4.72 -21.74 6.50
N GLU A 9 5.25 -21.01 7.48
CA GLU A 9 4.77 -19.67 7.83
C GLU A 9 5.03 -18.68 6.72
N ILE A 10 6.22 -18.76 6.08
CA ILE A 10 6.57 -17.92 4.93
C ILE A 10 5.59 -18.11 3.78
N GLU A 11 5.18 -19.35 3.47
CA GLU A 11 4.20 -19.60 2.42
C GLU A 11 2.82 -18.99 2.75
N ILE A 12 2.40 -19.00 4.02
CA ILE A 12 1.17 -18.33 4.44
C ILE A 12 1.31 -16.79 4.28
N MET A 13 2.44 -16.23 4.68
CA MET A 13 2.74 -14.81 4.51
C MET A 13 2.76 -14.39 3.03
N LYS A 14 3.34 -15.21 2.15
CA LYS A 14 3.30 -15.01 0.69
C LYS A 14 1.86 -15.01 0.16
N ALA A 15 1.01 -15.92 0.64
CA ALA A 15 -0.40 -15.94 0.26
C ALA A 15 -1.14 -14.66 0.69
N ALA A 16 -0.89 -14.17 1.92
CA ALA A 16 -1.41 -12.89 2.38
C ALA A 16 -0.92 -11.74 1.49
N GLY A 17 0.39 -11.68 1.19
CA GLY A 17 0.99 -10.68 0.29
C GLY A 17 0.40 -10.71 -1.11
N LYS A 18 0.06 -11.89 -1.64
CA LYS A 18 -0.60 -12.02 -2.94
C LYS A 18 -2.02 -11.42 -2.93
N ILE A 19 -2.76 -11.57 -1.84
CA ILE A 19 -4.07 -10.93 -1.68
C ILE A 19 -3.90 -9.40 -1.66
N VAL A 20 -2.93 -8.86 -0.89
CA VAL A 20 -2.63 -7.43 -0.87
C VAL A 20 -2.28 -6.90 -2.25
N ALA A 21 -1.34 -7.54 -2.95
CA ALA A 21 -0.91 -7.12 -4.29
C ALA A 21 -2.08 -7.11 -5.30
N ASN A 22 -2.96 -8.11 -5.25
CA ASN A 22 -4.14 -8.16 -6.12
C ASN A 22 -5.19 -7.11 -5.72
N SER A 23 -5.33 -6.79 -4.42
CA SER A 23 -6.19 -5.72 -3.92
C SER A 23 -5.72 -4.34 -4.41
N LEU A 24 -4.42 -4.07 -4.36
CA LEU A 24 -3.83 -2.83 -4.89
C LEU A 24 -3.98 -2.74 -6.41
N ARG A 25 -3.85 -3.86 -7.14
CA ARG A 25 -4.09 -3.89 -8.59
C ARG A 25 -5.55 -3.55 -8.92
N LEU A 26 -6.52 -4.18 -8.23
CA LEU A 26 -7.93 -3.86 -8.37
C LEU A 26 -8.19 -2.38 -8.07
N ALA A 27 -7.65 -1.86 -6.95
CA ALA A 27 -7.81 -0.46 -6.59
C ALA A 27 -7.29 0.48 -7.69
N LYS A 28 -6.11 0.18 -8.26
CA LYS A 28 -5.54 0.92 -9.39
C LYS A 28 -6.43 0.87 -10.64
N GLU A 29 -7.03 -0.28 -10.95
CA GLU A 29 -7.90 -0.46 -12.13
C GLU A 29 -9.20 0.33 -12.04
N ILE A 30 -9.79 0.44 -10.82
CA ILE A 30 -11.07 1.12 -10.62
C ILE A 30 -10.93 2.59 -10.24
N ALA A 31 -9.75 3.04 -9.79
CA ALA A 31 -9.52 4.43 -9.43
C ALA A 31 -9.41 5.30 -10.69
N SER A 32 -10.40 6.15 -10.89
CA SER A 32 -10.46 7.09 -12.00
C SER A 32 -11.18 8.37 -11.59
N LYS A 33 -11.11 9.40 -12.43
CA LYS A 33 -11.86 10.63 -12.24
C LYS A 33 -13.34 10.34 -11.95
N ASP A 34 -13.93 11.12 -11.04
CA ASP A 34 -15.32 11.05 -10.56
C ASP A 34 -15.68 9.82 -9.71
N VAL A 35 -14.77 8.87 -9.52
CA VAL A 35 -14.94 7.77 -8.57
C VAL A 35 -14.69 8.26 -7.15
N THR A 36 -15.50 7.80 -6.19
CA THR A 36 -15.32 8.11 -4.76
C THR A 36 -14.32 7.16 -4.12
N THR A 37 -13.57 7.64 -3.14
CA THR A 37 -12.66 6.77 -2.36
C THR A 37 -13.41 5.69 -1.57
N ASP A 38 -14.68 5.96 -1.19
CA ASP A 38 -15.53 4.96 -0.54
C ASP A 38 -15.95 3.81 -1.46
N TYR A 39 -16.16 4.10 -2.76
CA TYR A 39 -16.40 3.04 -3.75
C TYR A 39 -15.16 2.12 -3.87
N ILE A 40 -13.96 2.70 -3.96
CA ILE A 40 -12.71 1.94 -4.02
C ILE A 40 -12.58 1.05 -2.77
N ASN A 41 -12.79 1.63 -1.58
CA ASN A 41 -12.78 0.87 -0.32
C ASN A 41 -13.75 -0.31 -0.35
N THR A 42 -14.98 -0.08 -0.81
CA THR A 42 -16.03 -1.10 -0.84
C THR A 42 -15.67 -2.27 -1.75
N GLU A 43 -15.16 -2.00 -2.94
CA GLU A 43 -14.78 -3.06 -3.90
C GLU A 43 -13.54 -3.83 -3.44
N VAL A 44 -12.55 -3.13 -2.87
CA VAL A 44 -11.36 -3.77 -2.30
C VAL A 44 -11.71 -4.63 -1.08
N GLU A 45 -12.57 -4.17 -0.19
CA GLU A 45 -13.05 -4.97 0.95
C GLU A 45 -13.73 -6.26 0.48
N LYS A 46 -14.66 -6.15 -0.48
CA LYS A 46 -15.33 -7.31 -1.07
C LYS A 46 -14.33 -8.29 -1.70
N PHE A 47 -13.32 -7.77 -2.38
CA PHE A 47 -12.28 -8.60 -2.97
C PHE A 47 -11.48 -9.35 -1.92
N ILE A 48 -10.98 -8.67 -0.88
CA ILE A 48 -10.21 -9.28 0.22
C ILE A 48 -11.01 -10.42 0.85
N VAL A 49 -12.28 -10.19 1.18
CA VAL A 49 -13.16 -11.19 1.79
C VAL A 49 -13.37 -12.39 0.87
N ARG A 50 -13.61 -12.17 -0.42
CA ARG A 50 -13.74 -13.27 -1.41
C ARG A 50 -12.49 -14.12 -1.55
N GLN A 51 -11.30 -13.55 -1.30
CA GLN A 51 -10.04 -14.30 -1.29
C GLN A 51 -9.77 -15.02 0.05
N GLY A 52 -10.71 -14.97 1.00
CA GLY A 52 -10.56 -15.55 2.34
C GLY A 52 -9.64 -14.77 3.26
N GLY A 53 -9.33 -13.52 2.91
CA GLY A 53 -8.60 -12.56 3.73
C GLY A 53 -9.50 -11.77 4.67
N ILE A 54 -8.90 -11.12 5.64
CA ILE A 54 -9.56 -10.22 6.60
C ILE A 54 -8.95 -8.83 6.40
N PRO A 55 -9.74 -7.78 6.09
CA PRO A 55 -9.24 -6.40 6.04
C PRO A 55 -8.94 -5.93 7.47
N ILE A 56 -7.65 -5.81 7.81
CA ILE A 56 -7.21 -5.63 9.20
C ILE A 56 -7.30 -4.19 9.70
N PHE A 57 -7.44 -3.21 8.82
CA PHE A 57 -7.57 -1.81 9.26
C PHE A 57 -8.93 -1.52 9.85
N LYS A 58 -9.99 -2.16 9.34
CA LYS A 58 -11.36 -1.93 9.80
C LYS A 58 -11.53 -2.34 11.26
N GLY A 59 -11.84 -1.37 12.11
CA GLY A 59 -11.98 -1.53 13.56
C GLY A 59 -10.67 -1.40 14.34
N TYR A 60 -9.50 -1.40 13.67
CA TYR A 60 -8.22 -1.20 14.37
C TYR A 60 -8.15 0.22 14.94
N ARG A 61 -8.06 0.32 16.27
CA ARG A 61 -8.09 1.60 17.02
C ARG A 61 -9.22 2.55 16.59
N GLY A 62 -10.36 1.99 16.19
CA GLY A 62 -11.51 2.77 15.76
C GLY A 62 -11.51 3.21 14.28
N PHE A 63 -10.53 2.79 13.47
CA PHE A 63 -10.50 3.12 12.04
C PHE A 63 -11.72 2.52 11.32
N PRO A 64 -12.54 3.32 10.60
CA PRO A 64 -13.87 2.87 10.17
C PRO A 64 -13.90 2.12 8.83
N LYS A 65 -12.78 2.06 8.10
CA LYS A 65 -12.69 1.56 6.72
C LYS A 65 -11.68 0.43 6.58
N SER A 66 -11.69 -0.26 5.44
CA SER A 66 -10.87 -1.45 5.18
C SER A 66 -9.51 -1.13 4.57
N ILE A 67 -9.39 0.03 3.93
CA ILE A 67 -8.16 0.55 3.34
C ILE A 67 -7.99 2.02 3.73
N CYS A 68 -6.76 2.55 3.56
CA CYS A 68 -6.56 4.00 3.60
C CYS A 68 -6.50 4.55 2.17
N THR A 69 -6.99 5.78 1.99
CA THR A 69 -6.96 6.51 0.71
C THR A 69 -6.56 7.95 0.99
N SER A 70 -5.32 8.31 0.69
CA SER A 70 -4.76 9.64 0.95
C SER A 70 -4.56 10.37 -0.37
N ILE A 71 -5.14 11.54 -0.52
CA ILE A 71 -5.14 12.30 -1.78
C ILE A 71 -4.24 13.52 -1.62
N ASN A 72 -3.29 13.70 -2.55
CA ASN A 72 -2.39 14.86 -2.65
C ASN A 72 -1.59 15.08 -1.35
N GLU A 73 -1.87 16.16 -0.61
CA GLU A 73 -1.21 16.55 0.63
C GLU A 73 -1.53 15.68 1.86
N GLU A 74 -2.47 14.77 1.75
CA GLU A 74 -2.78 13.81 2.81
C GLU A 74 -1.65 12.78 2.91
N VAL A 75 -0.84 12.86 3.96
CA VAL A 75 0.39 12.06 4.09
C VAL A 75 0.08 10.55 4.18
N VAL A 76 -0.76 10.16 5.15
CA VAL A 76 -1.19 8.77 5.38
C VAL A 76 -2.55 8.71 6.08
N HIS A 77 -3.14 7.51 6.15
CA HIS A 77 -4.35 7.18 6.91
C HIS A 77 -5.60 7.98 6.50
N GLY A 78 -5.65 8.49 5.27
CA GLY A 78 -6.86 9.11 4.72
C GLY A 78 -8.04 8.13 4.79
N ILE A 79 -9.18 8.62 5.33
CA ILE A 79 -10.39 7.79 5.50
C ILE A 79 -11.21 7.82 4.23
N PRO A 80 -11.45 6.67 3.57
CA PRO A 80 -12.33 6.58 2.40
C PRO A 80 -13.72 7.21 2.66
N GLY A 81 -14.16 8.07 1.74
CA GLY A 81 -15.39 8.83 1.87
C GLY A 81 -16.01 9.21 0.51
N GLN A 82 -16.92 10.17 0.54
CA GLN A 82 -17.65 10.62 -0.66
C GLN A 82 -16.84 11.58 -1.56
N ARG A 83 -15.58 11.90 -1.19
CA ARG A 83 -14.68 12.70 -2.03
C ARG A 83 -14.44 11.97 -3.35
N LYS A 84 -14.76 12.64 -4.45
CA LYS A 84 -14.49 12.17 -5.81
C LYS A 84 -13.08 12.53 -6.23
N LEU A 85 -12.42 11.59 -6.88
CA LEU A 85 -11.12 11.81 -7.50
C LEU A 85 -11.23 12.77 -8.68
N ARG A 86 -10.20 13.58 -8.89
CA ARG A 86 -10.11 14.59 -9.95
C ARG A 86 -8.89 14.32 -10.83
N ASN A 87 -8.97 14.78 -12.07
CA ASN A 87 -7.79 14.80 -12.94
C ASN A 87 -6.68 15.66 -12.31
N GLY A 88 -5.47 15.15 -12.24
CA GLY A 88 -4.33 15.80 -11.57
C GLY A 88 -4.10 15.35 -10.13
N ASP A 89 -5.02 14.61 -9.50
CA ASP A 89 -4.78 14.05 -8.18
C ASP A 89 -3.73 12.92 -8.21
N ILE A 90 -2.97 12.79 -7.14
CA ILE A 90 -2.24 11.57 -6.80
C ILE A 90 -2.95 10.88 -5.63
N LEU A 91 -3.18 9.59 -5.74
CA LEU A 91 -3.89 8.81 -4.73
C LEU A 91 -2.98 7.74 -4.15
N SER A 92 -2.67 7.84 -2.86
CA SER A 92 -2.00 6.80 -2.11
C SER A 92 -3.03 5.86 -1.50
N ILE A 93 -2.92 4.58 -1.82
CA ILE A 93 -3.80 3.51 -1.34
C ILE A 93 -2.98 2.57 -0.49
N ASP A 94 -3.42 2.32 0.73
CA ASP A 94 -2.75 1.43 1.68
C ASP A 94 -3.70 0.30 2.08
N VAL A 95 -3.22 -0.96 2.00
CA VAL A 95 -4.01 -2.17 2.16
C VAL A 95 -3.32 -3.15 3.09
N GLY A 96 -3.97 -3.46 4.21
CA GLY A 96 -3.55 -4.49 5.13
C GLY A 96 -4.50 -5.70 5.12
N VAL A 97 -3.95 -6.92 5.00
CA VAL A 97 -4.71 -8.16 4.95
C VAL A 97 -4.20 -9.17 5.97
N GLY A 98 -5.11 -9.65 6.81
CA GLY A 98 -4.90 -10.83 7.64
C GLY A 98 -5.27 -12.11 6.88
N TYR A 99 -4.41 -13.11 6.92
CA TYR A 99 -4.68 -14.42 6.35
C TYR A 99 -4.06 -15.52 7.20
N ARG A 100 -4.89 -16.46 7.70
CA ARG A 100 -4.44 -17.59 8.54
C ARG A 100 -3.49 -17.19 9.68
N LYS A 101 -3.82 -16.11 10.41
CA LYS A 101 -3.06 -15.52 11.54
C LYS A 101 -1.78 -14.78 11.15
N TYR A 102 -1.47 -14.61 9.88
CA TYR A 102 -0.39 -13.76 9.38
C TYR A 102 -0.95 -12.53 8.70
N VAL A 103 -0.14 -11.49 8.63
CA VAL A 103 -0.51 -10.19 8.07
C VAL A 103 0.45 -9.86 6.94
N ALA A 104 -0.09 -9.28 5.89
CA ALA A 104 0.66 -8.57 4.87
C ALA A 104 0.06 -7.18 4.71
N ASP A 105 0.91 -6.23 4.33
CA ASP A 105 0.60 -4.83 4.22
C ASP A 105 1.45 -4.23 3.10
N ALA A 106 0.86 -3.40 2.26
CA ALA A 106 1.57 -2.62 1.25
C ALA A 106 0.74 -1.43 0.78
N ALA A 107 1.45 -0.41 0.32
CA ALA A 107 0.87 0.79 -0.25
C ALA A 107 1.33 1.03 -1.68
N LEU A 108 0.54 1.79 -2.44
CA LEU A 108 0.81 2.20 -3.81
C LEU A 108 0.25 3.61 -4.03
N THR A 109 1.04 4.49 -4.62
CA THR A 109 0.55 5.79 -5.09
C THR A 109 0.34 5.76 -6.59
N ILE A 110 -0.82 6.22 -7.04
CA ILE A 110 -1.22 6.23 -8.46
C ILE A 110 -1.65 7.62 -8.92
N PRO A 111 -1.35 7.99 -10.17
CA PRO A 111 -1.88 9.20 -10.77
C PRO A 111 -3.35 9.03 -11.18
N ILE A 112 -4.14 10.08 -11.07
CA ILE A 112 -5.51 10.15 -11.58
C ILE A 112 -5.53 11.07 -12.81
N GLY A 113 -5.58 10.46 -14.00
CA GLY A 113 -5.44 11.18 -15.25
C GLY A 113 -4.03 11.77 -15.43
N GLU A 114 -3.96 13.00 -15.99
CA GLU A 114 -2.70 13.70 -16.21
C GLU A 114 -2.28 14.44 -14.94
N ILE A 115 -1.07 14.19 -14.46
CA ILE A 115 -0.48 14.83 -13.28
C ILE A 115 0.72 15.70 -13.69
N THR A 116 1.21 16.55 -12.78
CA THR A 116 2.40 17.35 -13.02
C THR A 116 3.67 16.50 -13.10
N ALA A 117 4.69 16.99 -13.79
CA ALA A 117 5.99 16.32 -13.86
C ALA A 117 6.65 16.18 -12.45
N GLU A 118 6.38 17.11 -11.55
CA GLU A 118 6.84 17.05 -10.16
C GLU A 118 6.17 15.90 -9.40
N ALA A 119 4.85 15.78 -9.51
CA ALA A 119 4.10 14.67 -8.89
C ALA A 119 4.54 13.31 -9.44
N GLN A 120 4.78 13.21 -10.77
CA GLN A 120 5.28 11.97 -11.36
C GLN A 120 6.68 11.63 -10.84
N ARG A 121 7.59 12.60 -10.75
CA ARG A 121 8.93 12.39 -10.19
C ARG A 121 8.88 11.91 -8.74
N LEU A 122 7.97 12.45 -7.93
CA LEU A 122 7.77 12.00 -6.54
C LEU A 122 7.33 10.54 -6.47
N ILE A 123 6.37 10.13 -7.30
CA ILE A 123 5.90 8.73 -7.37
C ILE A 123 7.06 7.81 -7.77
N ASP A 124 7.79 8.17 -8.84
CA ASP A 124 8.89 7.37 -9.37
C ASP A 124 10.05 7.24 -8.35
N ALA A 125 10.38 8.33 -7.66
CA ALA A 125 11.41 8.32 -6.63
C ALA A 125 11.01 7.42 -5.44
N CYS A 126 9.76 7.50 -4.99
CA CYS A 126 9.24 6.67 -3.91
C CYS A 126 9.29 5.18 -4.28
N GLU A 127 8.77 4.81 -5.45
CA GLU A 127 8.79 3.41 -5.92
C GLU A 127 10.23 2.89 -6.07
N LYS A 128 11.11 3.67 -6.67
CA LYS A 128 12.49 3.26 -6.88
C LYS A 128 13.27 3.11 -5.58
N SER A 129 13.03 3.99 -4.61
CA SER A 129 13.66 3.89 -3.28
C SER A 129 13.32 2.57 -2.58
N LEU A 130 12.05 2.14 -2.67
CA LEU A 130 11.59 0.86 -2.12
C LEU A 130 12.33 -0.33 -2.78
N TRP A 131 12.43 -0.36 -4.10
CA TRP A 131 13.14 -1.43 -4.81
C TRP A 131 14.63 -1.47 -4.51
N LEU A 132 15.27 -0.32 -4.32
CA LEU A 132 16.67 -0.23 -3.90
C LEU A 132 16.84 -0.79 -2.48
N ALA A 133 15.95 -0.42 -1.56
CA ALA A 133 15.96 -0.92 -0.19
C ALA A 133 15.77 -2.44 -0.12
N ILE A 134 14.82 -3.00 -0.89
CA ILE A 134 14.61 -4.45 -0.97
C ILE A 134 15.87 -5.16 -1.48
N LYS A 135 16.55 -4.62 -2.49
CA LYS A 135 17.80 -5.18 -3.04
C LYS A 135 18.98 -5.08 -2.06
N ALA A 136 18.96 -4.10 -1.15
CA ALA A 136 20.01 -3.91 -0.15
C ALA A 136 19.93 -4.94 0.99
N ILE A 137 18.80 -5.62 1.17
CA ILE A 137 18.61 -6.60 2.26
C ILE A 137 19.48 -7.83 2.02
N LYS A 138 20.41 -8.09 2.97
CA LYS A 138 21.27 -9.27 2.95
C LYS A 138 21.32 -9.89 4.34
N SER A 139 21.67 -11.18 4.41
CA SER A 139 21.94 -11.84 5.69
C SER A 139 23.14 -11.19 6.38
N ASN A 140 23.04 -11.00 7.69
CA ASN A 140 24.04 -10.36 8.56
C ASN A 140 24.22 -8.85 8.36
N GLU A 141 23.38 -8.19 7.57
CA GLU A 141 23.33 -6.73 7.51
C GLU A 141 22.46 -6.16 8.64
N MET A 142 22.72 -4.93 9.03
CA MET A 142 21.91 -4.21 10.00
C MET A 142 20.58 -3.80 9.35
N LEU A 143 19.47 -3.88 10.10
CA LEU A 143 18.16 -3.48 9.61
C LEU A 143 18.10 -2.02 9.13
N SER A 144 18.95 -1.14 9.69
CA SER A 144 19.10 0.26 9.29
C SER A 144 19.55 0.47 7.83
N ILE A 145 20.04 -0.59 7.15
CA ILE A 145 20.36 -0.48 5.71
C ILE A 145 19.13 -0.12 4.88
N ILE A 146 17.94 -0.61 5.28
CA ILE A 146 16.68 -0.31 4.60
C ILE A 146 16.38 1.18 4.65
N SER A 147 16.31 1.75 5.87
CA SER A 147 15.98 3.18 6.06
C SER A 147 17.04 4.10 5.47
N ARG A 148 18.33 3.75 5.60
CA ARG A 148 19.43 4.52 4.99
C ARG A 148 19.31 4.55 3.48
N THR A 149 19.11 3.40 2.82
CA THR A 149 18.99 3.34 1.36
C THR A 149 17.80 4.16 0.84
N ILE A 150 16.66 4.12 1.54
CA ILE A 150 15.49 4.94 1.19
C ILE A 150 15.82 6.42 1.34
N GLN A 151 16.36 6.81 2.49
CA GLN A 151 16.64 8.21 2.81
C GLN A 151 17.63 8.82 1.81
N GLU A 152 18.79 8.20 1.64
CA GLU A 152 19.83 8.68 0.72
C GLU A 152 19.26 8.87 -0.70
N TYR A 153 18.51 7.87 -1.20
CA TYR A 153 17.94 7.97 -2.54
C TYR A 153 16.90 9.09 -2.69
N VAL A 154 16.01 9.24 -1.69
CA VAL A 154 14.93 10.25 -1.75
C VAL A 154 15.47 11.66 -1.57
N GLU A 155 16.51 11.87 -0.72
CA GLU A 155 17.13 13.18 -0.52
C GLU A 155 17.94 13.65 -1.75
N ASP A 156 18.45 12.72 -2.56
CA ASP A 156 19.23 13.00 -3.79
C ASP A 156 18.35 13.23 -5.04
N ASN A 157 17.02 12.97 -5.02
CA ASN A 157 16.12 12.99 -6.18
C ASN A 157 14.81 13.72 -5.94
#